data_824ff9e8dbb635550132616f63e45a14
#
_entry.id   824ff9e8dbb635550132616f63e45a14
#
_cell.length_a   1.000
_cell.length_b   1.000
_cell.length_c   1.000
_cell.angle_alpha   90.00
_cell.angle_beta   90.00
_cell.angle_gamma   90.00
#
_symmetry.space_group_name_H-M   'P 1'
#
loop_
_entity.id
_entity.type
_entity.pdbx_description
1 polymer ?
#
loop_
_entity_poly.entity_id
_entity_poly.type
_entity_poly.pdbx_seq_one_letter_code
_entity_poly.pdbx_strand_id
1 'polypeptide(L)' 'HSGGDSALIFLPFGTEVERNWVVICDGRLYHVTGVDHDPGYKGHHVEVAGMEVWPS' A
#
# COMPACT_ATOMS: atom_id res chain seq x y z
N HIS A 1 -8.83 19.08 -8.56
CA HIS A 1 -8.31 17.73 -8.54
C HIS A 1 -7.54 17.47 -7.26
N SER A 2 -8.02 16.62 -6.50
CA SER A 2 -7.39 16.31 -5.24
C SER A 2 -6.51 15.10 -5.38
N GLY A 3 -5.98 14.87 -6.43
CA GLY A 3 -5.54 13.59 -6.63
C GLY A 3 -4.35 13.14 -5.99
N GLY A 4 -4.23 12.12 -5.81
CA GLY A 4 -3.20 11.20 -5.80
C GLY A 4 -3.56 10.08 -6.71
N ASP A 5 -2.61 9.43 -7.25
CA ASP A 5 -2.85 8.25 -8.05
C ASP A 5 -3.02 7.05 -7.15
N SER A 6 -3.85 6.12 -7.57
CA SER A 6 -3.91 4.84 -6.88
C SER A 6 -2.70 4.00 -7.29
N ALA A 7 -2.23 3.18 -6.36
CA ALA A 7 -1.08 2.33 -6.58
C ALA A 7 -1.29 0.97 -5.93
N LEU A 8 -0.68 -0.03 -6.51
CA LEU A 8 -0.60 -1.35 -5.92
C LEU A 8 0.85 -1.58 -5.51
N ILE A 9 1.08 -1.80 -4.25
CA ILE A 9 2.41 -1.90 -3.68
C ILE A 9 2.63 -3.33 -3.20
N PHE A 10 3.75 -3.92 -3.57
CA PHE A 10 4.09 -5.27 -3.16
C PHE A 10 5.14 -5.20 -2.06
N LEU A 11 4.87 -5.85 -0.95
CA LEU A 11 5.77 -5.90 0.19
C LEU A 11 6.13 -7.34 0.49
N PRO A 12 7.25 -7.57 1.20
CA PRO A 12 7.62 -8.94 1.57
C PRO A 12 6.52 -9.63 2.37
N PHE A 13 6.36 -10.91 2.15
CA PHE A 13 5.40 -11.70 2.91
C PHE A 13 5.69 -11.58 4.40
N GLY A 14 4.65 -11.44 5.18
CA GLY A 14 4.79 -11.24 6.62
C GLY A 14 4.93 -9.79 7.04
N THR A 15 5.00 -8.85 6.08
CA THR A 15 5.05 -7.43 6.43
C THR A 15 3.78 -7.04 7.15
N GLU A 16 3.96 -6.36 8.29
CA GLU A 16 2.84 -5.88 9.08
C GLU A 16 2.40 -4.52 8.55
N VAL A 17 1.21 -4.45 8.02
CA VAL A 17 0.63 -3.21 7.49
C VAL A 17 -0.87 -3.35 7.55
N GLU A 18 -1.56 -2.25 7.85
CA GLU A 18 -3.00 -2.24 8.00
C GLU A 18 -3.61 -1.10 7.22
N ARG A 19 -4.90 -1.24 6.95
CA ARG A 19 -5.70 -0.19 6.34
C ARG A 19 -5.62 1.08 7.17
N ASN A 20 -5.63 2.21 6.49
CA ASN A 20 -5.52 3.56 7.04
C ASN A 20 -4.12 3.95 7.52
N TRP A 21 -3.15 3.09 7.36
CA TRP A 21 -1.76 3.48 7.56
C TRP A 21 -1.29 4.35 6.41
N VAL A 22 -0.23 5.08 6.63
CA VAL A 22 0.49 5.79 5.57
C VAL A 22 1.82 5.09 5.39
N VAL A 23 2.14 4.75 4.16
CA VAL A 23 3.41 4.11 3.83
C VAL A 23 4.21 5.01 2.91
N ILE A 24 5.52 4.91 3.00
CA ILE A 24 6.44 5.64 2.13
C ILE A 24 7.04 4.65 1.15
N CYS A 25 6.92 4.96 -0.13
CA CYS A 25 7.47 4.12 -1.18
C CYS A 25 8.07 5.03 -2.24
N ASP A 26 9.36 4.87 -2.52
CA ASP A 26 10.11 5.69 -3.49
C ASP A 26 9.96 7.19 -3.22
N GLY A 27 9.98 7.58 -1.95
CA GLY A 27 9.87 8.98 -1.58
C GLY A 27 8.46 9.54 -1.68
N ARG A 28 7.47 8.70 -1.92
CA ARG A 28 6.07 9.12 -2.01
C ARG A 28 5.27 8.53 -0.86
N LEU A 29 4.30 9.27 -0.41
CA LEU A 29 3.41 8.85 0.67
C LEU A 29 2.13 8.27 0.10
N TYR A 30 1.71 7.14 0.62
CA TYR A 30 0.46 6.50 0.20
C TYR A 30 -0.40 6.20 1.42
N HIS A 31 -1.67 6.58 1.34
CA HIS A 31 -2.65 6.18 2.33
C HIS A 31 -3.18 4.81 1.95
N VAL A 32 -3.02 3.85 2.83
CA VAL A 32 -3.42 2.47 2.58
C VAL A 32 -4.94 2.35 2.62
N THR A 33 -5.52 1.87 1.53
CA THR A 33 -6.97 1.68 1.43
C THR A 33 -7.38 0.22 1.49
N GLY A 34 -6.44 -0.69 1.27
CA GLY A 34 -6.73 -2.12 1.39
C GLY A 34 -5.44 -2.91 1.48
N VAL A 35 -5.50 -4.04 2.12
CA VAL A 35 -4.35 -4.94 2.30
C VAL A 35 -4.79 -6.36 2.06
N ASP A 36 -4.01 -7.10 1.28
CA ASP A 36 -4.13 -8.53 1.17
C ASP A 36 -2.83 -9.15 1.67
N HIS A 37 -2.89 -9.79 2.82
CA HIS A 37 -1.68 -10.30 3.47
C HIS A 37 -1.15 -11.58 2.83
N ASP A 38 -1.92 -12.24 2.00
CA ASP A 38 -1.47 -13.48 1.36
C ASP A 38 -2.25 -13.71 0.07
N PRO A 39 -2.00 -12.90 -0.97
CA PRO A 39 -2.71 -13.05 -2.23
C PRO A 39 -2.42 -14.43 -2.84
N GLY A 40 -3.49 -15.12 -3.20
CA GLY A 40 -3.38 -16.44 -3.77
C GLY A 40 -2.98 -17.53 -2.79
N TYR A 41 -2.87 -17.21 -1.51
CA TYR A 41 -2.51 -18.16 -0.45
C TYR A 41 -1.20 -18.88 -0.69
N LYS A 42 -0.22 -18.17 -1.25
CA LYS A 42 1.06 -18.76 -1.62
C LYS A 42 2.23 -18.34 -0.74
N GLY A 43 2.01 -17.42 0.17
CA GLY A 43 3.07 -16.95 1.05
C GLY A 43 4.19 -16.21 0.35
N HIS A 44 3.90 -15.53 -0.76
CA HIS A 44 4.94 -14.88 -1.55
C HIS A 44 5.14 -13.42 -1.21
N HIS A 45 4.06 -12.69 -0.96
CA HIS A 45 4.14 -11.26 -0.74
C HIS A 45 2.84 -10.75 -0.12
N VAL A 46 2.85 -9.48 0.24
CA VAL A 46 1.67 -8.75 0.69
C VAL A 46 1.35 -7.71 -0.38
N GLU A 47 0.08 -7.60 -0.76
CA GLU A 47 -0.36 -6.57 -1.69
C GLU A 47 -1.07 -5.47 -0.93
N VAL A 48 -0.67 -4.24 -1.20
CA VAL A 48 -1.24 -3.06 -0.55
C VAL A 48 -1.79 -2.14 -1.62
N ALA A 49 -3.07 -1.83 -1.50
CA ALA A 49 -3.69 -0.80 -2.33
C ALA A 49 -3.60 0.52 -1.59
N GLY A 50 -3.17 1.56 -2.26
CA GLY A 50 -3.02 2.86 -1.65
C GLY A 50 -3.32 4.00 -2.60
N MET A 51 -3.56 5.17 -2.03
CA MET A 51 -3.74 6.42 -2.77
C MET A 51 -2.62 7.35 -2.39
N GLU A 52 -1.95 7.90 -3.38
CA GLU A 52 -0.87 8.84 -3.12
C GLU A 52 -1.41 10.08 -2.43
N VAL A 53 -0.71 10.51 -1.37
CA VAL A 53 -1.06 11.70 -0.62
C VAL A 53 -0.16 12.82 -1.07
N TRP A 54 -0.73 13.87 -1.63
CA TRP A 54 0.04 15.01 -2.07
C TRP A 54 0.30 15.95 -0.90
N PRO A 55 1.54 16.36 -0.70
CA PRO A 55 1.80 17.41 0.27
C PRO A 55 1.16 18.70 -0.23
N SER A 56 0.47 19.38 0.62
CA SER A 56 -0.18 20.63 0.23
C SER A 56 0.67 21.83 0.53
#